data_9f288446bb5f08a0a3b049010db57045
#
_entry.id   9f288446bb5f08a0a3b049010db57045
#
_cell.length_a   1.000
_cell.length_b   1.000
_cell.length_c   1.000
_cell.angle_alpha   90.00
_cell.angle_beta   90.00
_cell.angle_gamma   90.00
#
_symmetry.space_group_name_H-M   'P 1'
#
loop_
_entity.id
_entity.type
_entity.pdbx_description
1 polymer ?
#
loop_
_entity_poly.entity_id
_entity_poly.type
_entity_poly.pdbx_seq_one_letter_code
_entity_poly.pdbx_strand_id
1 'polypeptide(L)'
;MITKKTIAALLASSLITPVMAADEKDELLNLKKEISSEREELLTLKNTTVNLIDVFVQQGLLDKDKASQLVKAAEAKAQATTKQELAKEATQVAEDSAKNPKRVRVTYVPDFVKEEIRKQVISDLKGEVVAEVKADAKEEAWGVPAALPDWINRIKITGDARLRAQEDFYADNNPAQNVAKNPYYDYLAINKDGGHLAAHNKNEELQNTSADRLRFRERFRLGIDAQVTDELKAGVRLSTTNQLSPVSSNQTLGNTGQSFQVAIDRAYVQYDFLDKNKTDWFSVYAGRIANPWMSTDLMYSPDLSFEGVAGTFRLRFNQSDVNVKNYHAADNSARFGLYTAPQTPDSLFVTLGAFPLQESNFSTADKWLFGGQIGADWLVRNDDRLKIAAAYYDYENVNARSNKRNSFTNDWTAPQFMQKGNSLVPINVNDGFNSRCTDSQSATGQACLYGLASEFKIFNATAMYDFSGFGDTHVLFTADYAKNLGFDQARILKEFKQNITPKTNAYQVRLDVGNPEIKRFNDWSTFIAYRYLERDAVFDAYTDSIFHQGGTNAKGWILGANYGIAKNTWLNLRWFSSESIEELNNQPLSIDTVTLDLNVRL
;
A
#
# COMPACT_ATOMS: atom_id res chain seq x y z
N MET A 1 22.26 22.78 12.50
CA MET A 1 21.47 23.55 11.51
C MET A 1 21.96 23.22 10.12
N ILE A 2 21.29 22.30 9.42
CA ILE A 2 21.55 22.02 8.01
C ILE A 2 20.49 22.77 7.25
N THR A 3 20.87 23.84 6.55
CA THR A 3 19.94 24.68 5.82
C THR A 3 19.37 23.93 4.61
N LYS A 4 18.09 24.21 4.26
CA LYS A 4 17.34 23.63 3.11
C LYS A 4 18.13 23.57 1.78
N LYS A 5 19.20 24.34 1.64
CA LYS A 5 20.08 24.37 0.45
C LYS A 5 21.11 23.24 0.39
N THR A 6 21.44 22.60 1.51
CA THR A 6 22.52 21.58 1.55
C THR A 6 21.99 20.18 1.15
N ILE A 7 20.72 19.90 1.36
CA ILE A 7 20.09 18.62 1.01
C ILE A 7 19.85 18.53 -0.51
N ALA A 8 19.53 19.65 -1.17
CA ALA A 8 19.35 19.67 -2.63
C ALA A 8 20.65 19.44 -3.41
N ALA A 9 21.82 19.79 -2.83
CA ALA A 9 23.10 19.63 -3.48
C ALA A 9 23.65 18.18 -3.43
N LEU A 10 23.25 17.39 -2.44
CA LEU A 10 23.69 15.99 -2.30
C LEU A 10 22.92 15.03 -3.23
N LEU A 11 21.74 15.39 -3.70
CA LEU A 11 20.92 14.58 -4.63
C LEU A 11 21.21 14.88 -6.12
N ALA A 12 21.88 16.00 -6.45
CA ALA A 12 22.16 16.39 -7.83
C ALA A 12 23.50 15.85 -8.38
N SER A 13 24.35 15.26 -7.54
CA SER A 13 25.70 14.84 -7.96
C SER A 13 25.83 13.38 -8.41
N SER A 14 24.73 12.61 -8.47
CA SER A 14 24.78 11.18 -8.84
C SER A 14 24.23 10.84 -10.24
N LEU A 15 23.93 11.81 -11.08
CA LEU A 15 23.30 11.57 -12.39
C LEU A 15 24.05 12.21 -13.57
N ILE A 16 25.35 11.98 -13.73
CA ILE A 16 26.00 12.18 -15.05
C ILE A 16 27.23 11.26 -15.13
N THR A 17 27.14 10.20 -15.91
CA THR A 17 28.31 9.57 -16.54
C THR A 17 28.16 9.63 -18.06
N PRO A 18 29.14 10.11 -18.82
CA PRO A 18 29.04 10.16 -20.26
C PRO A 18 29.40 8.80 -20.88
N VAL A 19 28.64 8.45 -21.92
CA VAL A 19 28.94 7.33 -22.83
C VAL A 19 30.16 7.70 -23.68
N MET A 20 31.22 6.95 -23.54
CA MET A 20 32.36 6.97 -24.46
C MET A 20 32.41 5.66 -25.25
N ALA A 21 32.67 5.75 -26.54
CA ALA A 21 32.74 4.64 -27.47
C ALA A 21 33.89 3.66 -27.12
N ALA A 22 33.60 2.37 -27.12
CA ALA A 22 34.56 1.31 -26.79
C ALA A 22 35.34 0.84 -28.03
N ASP A 23 36.59 0.61 -27.83
CA ASP A 23 37.58 0.09 -28.80
C ASP A 23 37.38 -1.44 -28.95
N GLU A 24 37.59 -2.00 -30.14
CA GLU A 24 37.38 -3.43 -30.48
C GLU A 24 38.10 -4.43 -29.53
N LYS A 25 39.13 -3.98 -28.82
CA LYS A 25 39.83 -4.78 -27.82
C LYS A 25 39.09 -4.99 -26.52
N ASP A 26 38.26 -4.03 -26.13
CA ASP A 26 37.43 -4.09 -24.93
C ASP A 26 36.22 -4.97 -25.17
N GLU A 27 35.67 -5.02 -26.39
CA GLU A 27 34.61 -5.94 -26.78
C GLU A 27 35.03 -7.41 -26.67
N LEU A 28 36.28 -7.72 -27.12
CA LEU A 28 36.81 -9.08 -27.03
C LEU A 28 37.12 -9.50 -25.57
N LEU A 29 37.49 -8.55 -24.73
CA LEU A 29 37.72 -8.79 -23.30
C LEU A 29 36.40 -8.99 -22.55
N ASN A 30 35.38 -8.25 -22.91
CA ASN A 30 34.01 -8.40 -22.36
C ASN A 30 33.38 -9.74 -22.79
N LEU A 31 33.53 -10.13 -24.08
CA LEU A 31 33.08 -11.43 -24.54
C LEU A 31 33.75 -12.61 -23.83
N LYS A 32 35.09 -12.50 -23.55
CA LYS A 32 35.81 -13.51 -22.75
C LYS A 32 35.32 -13.57 -21.30
N LYS A 33 35.01 -12.43 -20.70
CA LYS A 33 34.43 -12.39 -19.34
C LYS A 33 33.03 -12.98 -19.30
N GLU A 34 32.21 -12.69 -20.29
CA GLU A 34 30.86 -13.21 -20.42
C GLU A 34 30.85 -14.73 -20.59
N ILE A 35 31.69 -15.27 -21.47
CA ILE A 35 31.88 -16.72 -21.65
C ILE A 35 32.43 -17.39 -20.38
N SER A 36 33.33 -16.75 -19.63
CA SER A 36 33.81 -17.29 -18.36
C SER A 36 32.74 -17.28 -17.29
N SER A 37 31.90 -16.24 -17.23
CA SER A 37 30.77 -16.12 -16.32
C SER A 37 29.68 -17.16 -16.61
N GLU A 38 29.31 -17.35 -17.89
CA GLU A 38 28.36 -18.37 -18.29
C GLU A 38 28.83 -19.80 -17.98
N ARG A 39 30.15 -20.03 -18.14
CA ARG A 39 30.73 -21.32 -17.77
C ARG A 39 30.76 -21.57 -16.27
N GLU A 40 30.98 -20.53 -15.48
CA GLU A 40 30.92 -20.58 -14.01
C GLU A 40 29.49 -20.80 -13.50
N GLU A 41 28.49 -20.17 -14.13
CA GLU A 41 27.07 -20.38 -13.84
C GLU A 41 26.61 -21.81 -14.18
N LEU A 42 27.03 -22.37 -15.35
CA LEU A 42 26.73 -23.75 -15.73
C LEU A 42 27.36 -24.77 -14.79
N LEU A 43 28.62 -24.53 -14.36
CA LEU A 43 29.30 -25.37 -13.37
C LEU A 43 28.63 -25.27 -12.00
N THR A 44 28.20 -24.09 -11.61
CA THR A 44 27.48 -23.86 -10.36
C THR A 44 26.12 -24.56 -10.37
N LEU A 45 25.38 -24.47 -11.49
CA LEU A 45 24.10 -25.16 -11.66
C LEU A 45 24.26 -26.68 -11.63
N LYS A 46 25.29 -27.23 -12.32
CA LYS A 46 25.62 -28.65 -12.28
C LYS A 46 25.95 -29.11 -10.86
N ASN A 47 26.82 -28.37 -10.15
CA ASN A 47 27.22 -28.69 -8.79
C ASN A 47 26.04 -28.57 -7.81
N THR A 48 25.18 -27.57 -7.98
CA THR A 48 24.00 -27.39 -7.16
C THR A 48 23.01 -28.54 -7.35
N THR A 49 22.83 -28.99 -8.59
CA THR A 49 21.96 -30.14 -8.90
C THR A 49 22.50 -31.45 -8.31
N VAL A 50 23.80 -31.70 -8.42
CA VAL A 50 24.45 -32.86 -7.82
C VAL A 50 24.39 -32.80 -6.29
N ASN A 51 24.67 -31.64 -5.69
CA ASN A 51 24.58 -31.46 -4.24
C ASN A 51 23.14 -31.62 -3.71
N LEU A 52 22.12 -31.18 -4.46
CA LEU A 52 20.72 -31.41 -4.12
C LEU A 52 20.38 -32.91 -4.11
N ILE A 53 20.86 -33.64 -5.10
CA ILE A 53 20.67 -35.10 -5.19
C ILE A 53 21.42 -35.78 -4.02
N ASP A 54 22.62 -35.35 -3.69
CA ASP A 54 23.40 -35.87 -2.55
C ASP A 54 22.72 -35.59 -1.20
N VAL A 55 22.11 -34.40 -1.05
CA VAL A 55 21.30 -34.08 0.14
C VAL A 55 20.08 -34.98 0.26
N PHE A 56 19.39 -35.27 -0.85
CA PHE A 56 18.26 -36.19 -0.85
C PHE A 56 18.70 -37.64 -0.51
N VAL A 57 19.88 -38.05 -0.97
CA VAL A 57 20.46 -39.37 -0.59
C VAL A 57 20.85 -39.38 0.89
N GLN A 58 21.46 -38.32 1.41
CA GLN A 58 21.83 -38.23 2.84
C GLN A 58 20.62 -38.18 3.79
N GLN A 59 19.53 -37.57 3.33
CA GLN A 59 18.28 -37.53 4.10
C GLN A 59 17.44 -38.80 3.96
N GLY A 60 17.95 -39.83 3.25
CA GLY A 60 17.23 -41.05 3.03
C GLY A 60 16.01 -40.95 2.10
N LEU A 61 15.90 -39.83 1.39
CA LEU A 61 14.80 -39.52 0.51
C LEU A 61 14.97 -40.14 -0.90
N LEU A 62 16.19 -40.54 -1.24
CA LEU A 62 16.50 -41.20 -2.51
C LEU A 62 17.53 -42.28 -2.29
N ASP A 63 17.30 -43.47 -2.83
CA ASP A 63 18.29 -44.56 -2.81
C ASP A 63 19.48 -44.17 -3.68
N LYS A 64 20.71 -44.48 -3.20
CA LYS A 64 21.96 -44.12 -3.85
C LYS A 64 22.08 -44.70 -5.29
N ASP A 65 21.56 -45.91 -5.49
CA ASP A 65 21.57 -46.54 -6.82
C ASP A 65 20.57 -45.91 -7.78
N LYS A 66 19.39 -45.52 -7.31
CA LYS A 66 18.38 -44.77 -8.09
C LYS A 66 18.87 -43.35 -8.42
N ALA A 67 19.53 -42.66 -7.49
CA ALA A 67 20.13 -41.35 -7.72
C ALA A 67 21.19 -41.41 -8.82
N SER A 68 22.06 -42.41 -8.80
CA SER A 68 23.09 -42.63 -9.81
C SER A 68 22.50 -42.96 -11.20
N GLN A 69 21.41 -43.72 -11.24
CA GLN A 69 20.70 -44.03 -12.50
C GLN A 69 20.00 -42.80 -13.09
N LEU A 70 19.38 -41.95 -12.26
CA LEU A 70 18.73 -40.71 -12.69
C LEU A 70 19.73 -39.71 -13.26
N VAL A 71 20.90 -39.54 -12.61
CA VAL A 71 21.96 -38.65 -13.12
C VAL A 71 22.47 -39.15 -14.47
N LYS A 72 22.76 -40.47 -14.59
CA LYS A 72 23.21 -41.07 -15.86
C LYS A 72 22.16 -40.97 -16.98
N ALA A 73 20.89 -41.18 -16.66
CA ALA A 73 19.80 -41.06 -17.63
C ALA A 73 19.63 -39.60 -18.10
N ALA A 74 19.72 -38.62 -17.18
CA ALA A 74 19.65 -37.20 -17.50
C ALA A 74 20.85 -36.74 -18.33
N GLU A 75 22.08 -37.18 -18.00
CA GLU A 75 23.29 -36.89 -18.79
C GLU A 75 23.25 -37.52 -20.18
N ALA A 76 22.77 -38.76 -20.30
CA ALA A 76 22.63 -39.44 -21.58
C ALA A 76 21.57 -38.77 -22.48
N LYS A 77 20.45 -38.35 -21.92
CA LYS A 77 19.37 -37.63 -22.65
C LYS A 77 19.85 -36.25 -23.11
N ALA A 78 20.55 -35.50 -22.22
CA ALA A 78 21.13 -34.21 -22.55
C ALA A 78 22.18 -34.34 -23.68
N GLN A 79 23.08 -35.33 -23.61
CA GLN A 79 24.08 -35.59 -24.66
C GLN A 79 23.46 -35.98 -26.00
N ALA A 80 22.40 -36.78 -25.97
CA ALA A 80 21.68 -37.19 -27.20
C ALA A 80 21.00 -36.01 -27.90
N THR A 81 20.35 -35.13 -27.12
CA THR A 81 19.69 -33.92 -27.63
C THR A 81 20.70 -32.93 -28.19
N THR A 82 21.78 -32.65 -27.47
CA THR A 82 22.87 -31.76 -27.92
C THR A 82 23.55 -32.28 -29.18
N LYS A 83 23.76 -33.62 -29.27
CA LYS A 83 24.38 -34.23 -30.45
C LYS A 83 23.47 -34.16 -31.69
N GLN A 84 22.16 -34.24 -31.51
CA GLN A 84 21.17 -34.13 -32.57
C GLN A 84 21.05 -32.68 -33.08
N GLU A 85 21.15 -31.70 -32.21
CA GLU A 85 21.15 -30.28 -32.58
C GLU A 85 22.43 -29.87 -33.28
N LEU A 86 23.59 -30.27 -32.73
CA LEU A 86 24.91 -30.02 -33.36
C LEU A 86 25.00 -30.68 -34.76
N ALA A 87 24.39 -31.85 -34.97
CA ALA A 87 24.35 -32.48 -36.27
C ALA A 87 23.47 -31.73 -37.28
N LYS A 88 22.36 -31.16 -36.87
CA LYS A 88 21.51 -30.28 -37.70
C LYS A 88 22.23 -28.98 -38.08
N GLU A 89 22.88 -28.37 -37.12
CA GLU A 89 23.67 -27.15 -37.34
C GLU A 89 24.89 -27.38 -38.23
N ALA A 90 25.62 -28.50 -38.06
CA ALA A 90 26.72 -28.86 -38.90
C ALA A 90 26.30 -29.05 -40.37
N THR A 91 25.11 -29.55 -40.61
CA THR A 91 24.56 -29.71 -41.98
C THR A 91 24.20 -28.36 -42.60
N GLN A 92 23.61 -27.44 -41.82
CA GLN A 92 23.29 -26.08 -42.26
C GLN A 92 24.57 -25.23 -42.50
N VAL A 93 25.59 -25.37 -41.63
CA VAL A 93 26.88 -24.67 -41.78
C VAL A 93 27.64 -25.19 -42.98
N ALA A 94 27.55 -26.49 -43.31
CA ALA A 94 28.18 -27.05 -44.49
C ALA A 94 27.57 -26.54 -45.81
N GLU A 95 26.22 -26.37 -45.84
CA GLU A 95 25.51 -25.79 -47.00
C GLU A 95 25.78 -24.29 -47.18
N ASP A 96 25.90 -23.51 -46.08
CA ASP A 96 26.17 -22.09 -46.13
C ASP A 96 27.68 -21.79 -46.40
N SER A 97 28.59 -22.66 -45.96
CA SER A 97 30.04 -22.52 -46.22
C SER A 97 30.40 -22.77 -47.67
N ALA A 98 29.61 -23.59 -48.38
CA ALA A 98 29.75 -23.82 -49.83
C ALA A 98 29.37 -22.57 -50.65
N LYS A 99 28.62 -21.63 -50.08
CA LYS A 99 28.12 -20.43 -50.76
C LYS A 99 28.96 -19.18 -50.51
N ASN A 100 29.84 -19.14 -49.46
CA ASN A 100 30.60 -17.92 -49.15
C ASN A 100 31.88 -18.19 -48.29
N PRO A 101 33.08 -18.34 -48.87
CA PRO A 101 34.28 -18.87 -48.19
C PRO A 101 35.05 -17.87 -47.30
N LYS A 102 34.47 -16.72 -46.93
CA LYS A 102 35.18 -15.64 -46.20
C LYS A 102 34.52 -15.14 -44.90
N ARG A 103 33.60 -15.87 -44.29
CA ARG A 103 33.04 -15.47 -42.98
C ARG A 103 33.12 -16.60 -41.96
N VAL A 104 33.91 -16.41 -40.92
CA VAL A 104 33.83 -17.23 -39.70
C VAL A 104 32.57 -16.80 -38.96
N ARG A 105 31.57 -17.65 -38.90
CA ARG A 105 30.36 -17.46 -38.07
C ARG A 105 30.57 -18.20 -36.75
N VAL A 106 30.52 -17.47 -35.66
CA VAL A 106 30.35 -18.01 -34.32
C VAL A 106 28.85 -18.30 -34.15
N THR A 107 28.47 -19.50 -33.73
CA THR A 107 27.08 -19.92 -33.54
C THR A 107 26.47 -19.13 -32.36
N TYR A 108 25.65 -18.15 -32.67
CA TYR A 108 24.89 -17.41 -31.67
C TYR A 108 23.60 -18.20 -31.38
N VAL A 109 23.40 -18.60 -30.13
CA VAL A 109 22.12 -19.14 -29.69
C VAL A 109 21.25 -17.96 -29.26
N PRO A 110 20.17 -17.66 -29.97
CA PRO A 110 19.31 -16.54 -29.63
C PRO A 110 18.74 -16.67 -28.22
N ASP A 111 18.60 -15.58 -27.49
CA ASP A 111 18.13 -15.58 -26.10
C ASP A 111 16.71 -16.18 -25.93
N PHE A 112 15.87 -16.07 -26.96
CA PHE A 112 14.54 -16.71 -26.94
C PHE A 112 14.64 -18.26 -26.92
N VAL A 113 15.67 -18.87 -27.54
CA VAL A 113 15.88 -20.32 -27.53
C VAL A 113 16.41 -20.76 -26.15
N LYS A 114 17.24 -19.96 -25.52
CA LYS A 114 17.68 -20.20 -24.13
C LYS A 114 16.51 -20.13 -23.15
N GLU A 115 15.59 -19.17 -23.35
CA GLU A 115 14.38 -19.04 -22.51
C GLU A 115 13.37 -20.15 -22.77
N GLU A 116 13.19 -20.58 -24.00
CA GLU A 116 12.31 -21.70 -24.37
C GLU A 116 12.80 -23.01 -23.76
N ILE A 117 14.12 -23.30 -23.89
CA ILE A 117 14.75 -24.47 -23.25
C ILE A 117 14.64 -24.38 -21.71
N ARG A 118 14.86 -23.19 -21.13
CA ARG A 118 14.71 -22.97 -19.70
C ARG A 118 13.27 -23.18 -19.22
N LYS A 119 12.28 -22.68 -19.95
CA LYS A 119 10.86 -22.88 -19.67
C LYS A 119 10.45 -24.35 -19.83
N GLN A 120 10.94 -25.03 -20.84
CA GLN A 120 10.63 -26.43 -21.12
C GLN A 120 11.27 -27.36 -20.08
N VAL A 121 12.53 -27.14 -19.72
CA VAL A 121 13.22 -27.89 -18.66
C VAL A 121 12.60 -27.63 -17.28
N ILE A 122 12.19 -26.40 -17.00
CA ILE A 122 11.47 -26.07 -15.75
C ILE A 122 10.06 -26.68 -15.74
N SER A 123 9.37 -26.71 -16.87
CA SER A 123 8.04 -27.30 -17.01
C SER A 123 8.09 -28.82 -16.86
N ASP A 124 9.01 -29.47 -17.54
CA ASP A 124 9.15 -30.95 -17.54
C ASP A 124 9.67 -31.46 -16.19
N LEU A 125 10.67 -30.77 -15.59
CA LEU A 125 11.16 -31.10 -14.23
C LEU A 125 10.15 -30.77 -13.13
N LYS A 126 9.39 -29.66 -13.23
CA LYS A 126 8.33 -29.38 -12.25
C LYS A 126 7.12 -30.31 -12.39
N GLY A 127 6.75 -30.70 -13.60
CA GLY A 127 5.58 -31.53 -13.82
C GLY A 127 5.79 -32.97 -13.33
N GLU A 128 6.85 -33.62 -13.75
CA GLU A 128 7.12 -35.04 -13.46
C GLU A 128 7.72 -35.25 -12.07
N VAL A 129 8.79 -34.52 -11.73
CA VAL A 129 9.48 -34.73 -10.44
C VAL A 129 8.65 -34.25 -9.24
N VAL A 130 7.92 -33.15 -9.39
CA VAL A 130 7.01 -32.70 -8.31
C VAL A 130 5.79 -33.61 -8.16
N ALA A 131 5.29 -34.19 -9.26
CA ALA A 131 4.20 -35.16 -9.19
C ALA A 131 4.67 -36.48 -8.58
N GLU A 132 5.86 -36.98 -8.96
CA GLU A 132 6.45 -38.20 -8.43
C GLU A 132 6.88 -38.08 -6.96
N VAL A 133 7.57 -36.98 -6.61
CA VAL A 133 7.93 -36.67 -5.21
C VAL A 133 6.70 -36.43 -4.34
N LYS A 134 5.62 -35.84 -4.88
CA LYS A 134 4.34 -35.74 -4.15
C LYS A 134 3.63 -37.08 -4.01
N ALA A 135 3.74 -37.96 -5.00
CA ALA A 135 3.16 -39.31 -4.93
C ALA A 135 3.92 -40.16 -3.91
N ASP A 136 5.24 -40.15 -3.98
CA ASP A 136 6.11 -40.92 -3.04
C ASP A 136 6.05 -40.34 -1.62
N ALA A 137 6.00 -39.01 -1.46
CA ALA A 137 5.82 -38.38 -0.15
C ALA A 137 4.44 -38.67 0.47
N LYS A 138 3.43 -38.88 -0.38
CA LYS A 138 2.08 -39.25 0.05
C LYS A 138 1.97 -40.73 0.39
N GLU A 139 2.71 -41.62 -0.29
CA GLU A 139 2.73 -43.06 -0.09
C GLU A 139 3.61 -43.47 1.10
N GLU A 140 4.72 -42.77 1.34
CA GLU A 140 5.68 -43.09 2.43
C GLU A 140 5.57 -42.17 3.65
N ALA A 141 4.57 -41.27 3.71
CA ALA A 141 4.31 -40.33 4.83
C ALA A 141 5.53 -39.51 5.26
N TRP A 142 6.33 -39.03 4.31
CA TRP A 142 7.57 -38.29 4.56
C TRP A 142 7.33 -36.94 5.21
N GLY A 143 7.62 -36.83 6.51
CA GLY A 143 7.87 -35.57 7.22
C GLY A 143 6.71 -34.59 7.36
N VAL A 144 5.62 -34.79 6.62
CA VAL A 144 4.33 -34.16 6.87
C VAL A 144 3.42 -35.29 7.34
N PRO A 145 2.95 -35.30 8.60
CA PRO A 145 2.04 -36.34 9.04
C PRO A 145 0.90 -36.42 8.03
N ALA A 146 0.63 -37.62 7.48
CA ALA A 146 -0.57 -37.91 6.70
C ALA A 146 -1.88 -37.59 7.46
N ALA A 147 -1.74 -37.08 8.67
CA ALA A 147 -2.74 -36.64 9.61
C ALA A 147 -2.98 -35.12 9.67
N LEU A 148 -2.30 -34.30 8.85
CA LEU A 148 -2.72 -32.89 8.80
C LEU A 148 -4.02 -32.83 7.99
N PRO A 149 -5.15 -32.48 8.64
CA PRO A 149 -6.43 -32.37 7.95
C PRO A 149 -6.29 -31.41 6.76
N ASP A 150 -7.00 -31.69 5.67
CA ASP A 150 -6.98 -30.86 4.44
C ASP A 150 -7.24 -29.36 4.70
N TRP A 151 -7.88 -29.04 5.83
CA TRP A 151 -8.14 -27.66 6.22
C TRP A 151 -6.86 -26.86 6.54
N ILE A 152 -5.74 -27.49 6.97
CA ILE A 152 -4.48 -26.78 7.25
C ILE A 152 -3.91 -26.18 5.96
N ASN A 153 -4.02 -26.88 4.83
CA ASN A 153 -3.59 -26.38 3.53
C ASN A 153 -4.45 -25.21 3.03
N ARG A 154 -5.59 -24.97 3.68
CA ARG A 154 -6.53 -23.88 3.38
C ARG A 154 -6.32 -22.67 4.28
N ILE A 155 -5.39 -22.72 5.23
CA ILE A 155 -5.07 -21.62 6.12
C ILE A 155 -3.78 -20.96 5.66
N LYS A 156 -3.83 -19.65 5.43
CA LYS A 156 -2.68 -18.80 5.14
C LYS A 156 -2.43 -17.90 6.33
N ILE A 157 -1.24 -18.01 6.91
CA ILE A 157 -0.77 -17.09 7.95
C ILE A 157 0.07 -16.01 7.27
N THR A 158 -0.18 -14.76 7.59
CA THR A 158 0.53 -13.59 7.08
C THR A 158 0.89 -12.69 8.24
N GLY A 159 1.95 -11.91 8.08
CA GLY A 159 2.32 -10.95 9.11
C GLY A 159 3.31 -9.91 8.62
N ASP A 160 3.34 -8.79 9.31
CA ASP A 160 4.40 -7.79 9.15
C ASP A 160 4.76 -7.15 10.50
N ALA A 161 6.02 -6.79 10.61
CA ALA A 161 6.54 -5.98 11.71
C ALA A 161 7.23 -4.75 11.14
N ARG A 162 7.05 -3.61 11.81
CA ARG A 162 7.71 -2.34 11.48
C ARG A 162 8.23 -1.68 12.75
N LEU A 163 9.49 -1.32 12.75
CA LEU A 163 10.09 -0.40 13.72
C LEU A 163 10.33 0.93 13.03
N ARG A 164 9.91 2.03 13.64
CA ARG A 164 9.99 3.38 13.08
C ARG A 164 10.67 4.35 14.04
N ALA A 165 11.66 5.08 13.54
CA ALA A 165 12.05 6.37 14.09
C ALA A 165 11.33 7.47 13.28
N GLN A 166 10.64 8.38 13.96
CA GLN A 166 9.93 9.50 13.35
C GLN A 166 10.32 10.77 14.07
N GLU A 167 10.75 11.77 13.31
CA GLU A 167 11.05 13.09 13.83
C GLU A 167 10.22 14.14 13.09
N ASP A 168 9.54 14.96 13.86
CA ASP A 168 8.70 16.05 13.37
C ASP A 168 9.40 17.37 13.73
N PHE A 169 9.68 18.20 12.73
CA PHE A 169 10.31 19.50 12.84
C PHE A 169 9.29 20.58 12.56
N TYR A 170 9.18 21.54 13.47
CA TYR A 170 8.27 22.66 13.33
C TYR A 170 9.03 23.92 12.94
N ALA A 171 8.50 24.69 11.99
CA ALA A 171 9.13 25.92 11.56
C ALA A 171 9.08 26.99 12.68
N ASP A 172 10.14 27.80 12.77
CA ASP A 172 10.27 28.85 13.79
C ASP A 172 9.16 29.91 13.75
N ASN A 173 8.51 30.08 12.59
CA ASN A 173 7.40 31.01 12.40
C ASN A 173 6.02 30.44 12.70
N ASN A 174 5.94 29.17 13.11
CA ASN A 174 4.69 28.58 13.58
C ASN A 174 4.26 29.24 14.92
N PRO A 175 2.94 29.23 15.22
CA PRO A 175 2.47 29.78 16.49
C PRO A 175 3.05 29.02 17.68
N ALA A 176 3.52 29.77 18.66
CA ALA A 176 4.02 29.20 19.90
C ALA A 176 2.90 28.49 20.67
N GLN A 177 3.29 27.60 21.58
CA GLN A 177 2.38 26.87 22.47
C GLN A 177 1.76 27.81 23.53
N ASN A 178 0.93 28.74 23.08
CA ASN A 178 0.27 29.73 23.90
C ASN A 178 -1.21 29.80 23.55
N VAL A 179 -2.06 29.34 24.46
CA VAL A 179 -3.52 29.26 24.29
C VAL A 179 -4.18 30.56 23.85
N ALA A 180 -3.67 31.71 24.35
CA ALA A 180 -4.24 33.01 24.01
C ALA A 180 -3.98 33.44 22.55
N LYS A 181 -3.03 32.82 21.86
CA LYS A 181 -2.58 33.21 20.51
C LYS A 181 -2.54 32.10 19.51
N ASN A 182 -2.54 30.82 19.93
CA ASN A 182 -2.49 29.66 19.05
C ASN A 182 -3.89 29.26 18.61
N PRO A 183 -4.24 29.32 17.32
CA PRO A 183 -5.57 28.97 16.83
C PRO A 183 -5.74 27.46 16.56
N TYR A 184 -4.69 26.66 16.72
CA TYR A 184 -4.68 25.22 16.42
C TYR A 184 -5.10 24.40 17.63
N TYR A 185 -6.41 24.33 17.87
CA TYR A 185 -6.98 23.53 18.95
C TYR A 185 -7.10 22.05 18.56
N ASP A 186 -6.96 21.17 19.55
CA ASP A 186 -7.34 19.76 19.45
C ASP A 186 -8.83 19.59 19.75
N TYR A 187 -9.66 19.82 18.73
CA TYR A 187 -11.11 19.74 18.87
C TYR A 187 -11.59 18.33 19.21
N LEU A 188 -10.82 17.26 18.86
CA LEU A 188 -11.15 15.90 19.28
C LEU A 188 -11.00 15.73 20.78
N ALA A 189 -9.94 16.26 21.38
CA ALA A 189 -9.74 16.27 22.83
C ALA A 189 -10.85 17.07 23.52
N ILE A 190 -11.17 18.25 23.01
CA ILE A 190 -12.26 19.10 23.51
C ILE A 190 -13.60 18.37 23.49
N ASN A 191 -13.96 17.73 22.37
CA ASN A 191 -15.20 16.96 22.26
C ASN A 191 -15.25 15.77 23.23
N LYS A 192 -14.11 15.07 23.42
CA LYS A 192 -14.01 13.93 24.35
C LYS A 192 -14.18 14.35 25.81
N ASP A 193 -13.76 15.57 26.15
CA ASP A 193 -13.99 16.16 27.47
C ASP A 193 -15.39 16.80 27.62
N GLY A 194 -16.32 16.42 26.77
CA GLY A 194 -17.70 16.90 26.80
C GLY A 194 -17.87 18.33 26.29
N GLY A 195 -16.88 18.87 25.56
CA GLY A 195 -16.88 20.22 25.02
C GLY A 195 -16.38 21.29 26.01
N HIS A 196 -15.80 20.89 27.11
CA HIS A 196 -15.19 21.83 28.06
C HIS A 196 -13.79 22.21 27.61
N LEU A 197 -13.54 23.51 27.51
CA LEU A 197 -12.18 24.04 27.49
C LEU A 197 -11.67 23.92 28.92
N ALA A 198 -10.77 22.98 29.18
CA ALA A 198 -10.25 22.76 30.53
C ALA A 198 -9.54 24.02 31.05
N ALA A 199 -10.10 24.59 32.11
CA ALA A 199 -9.51 25.80 32.74
C ALA A 199 -8.10 25.56 33.31
N HIS A 200 -7.65 24.30 33.37
CA HIS A 200 -6.49 23.89 34.18
C HIS A 200 -5.38 23.18 33.38
N ASN A 201 -5.62 22.65 32.21
CA ASN A 201 -4.59 22.00 31.40
C ASN A 201 -4.68 22.37 29.92
N LYS A 202 -4.45 23.63 29.65
CA LYS A 202 -4.62 24.27 28.36
C LYS A 202 -3.72 23.70 27.25
N ASN A 203 -2.65 22.98 27.59
CA ASN A 203 -1.76 22.38 26.62
C ASN A 203 -2.34 21.10 25.97
N GLU A 204 -3.25 20.38 26.64
CA GLU A 204 -3.90 19.19 26.12
C GLU A 204 -4.96 19.50 25.04
N GLU A 205 -5.44 20.74 25.03
CA GLU A 205 -6.42 21.23 24.05
C GLU A 205 -5.78 21.85 22.81
N LEU A 206 -4.46 22.00 22.81
CA LEU A 206 -3.72 22.52 21.66
C LEU A 206 -2.99 21.41 20.92
N GLN A 207 -2.99 21.53 19.62
CA GLN A 207 -2.08 20.75 18.79
C GLN A 207 -0.64 21.25 19.01
N ASN A 208 0.33 20.35 18.92
CA ASN A 208 1.72 20.77 18.89
C ASN A 208 2.01 21.52 17.60
N THR A 209 2.47 22.76 17.70
CA THR A 209 2.77 23.63 16.57
C THR A 209 4.22 24.12 16.54
N SER A 210 5.00 23.92 17.62
CA SER A 210 6.30 24.57 17.76
C SER A 210 7.39 23.70 18.42
N ALA A 211 7.05 22.58 19.04
CA ALA A 211 8.05 21.74 19.72
C ALA A 211 8.43 20.53 18.84
N ASP A 212 9.69 20.48 18.41
CA ASP A 212 10.22 19.33 17.68
C ASP A 212 10.06 18.04 18.49
N ARG A 213 9.77 16.94 17.79
CA ARG A 213 9.40 15.70 18.45
C ARG A 213 9.98 14.47 17.80
N LEU A 214 10.91 13.79 18.47
CA LEU A 214 11.39 12.47 18.11
C LEU A 214 10.55 11.38 18.80
N ARG A 215 10.07 10.42 18.02
CA ARG A 215 9.29 9.27 18.49
C ARG A 215 9.83 7.98 17.91
N PHE A 216 9.91 6.95 18.75
CA PHE A 216 10.10 5.58 18.30
C PHE A 216 8.76 4.88 18.37
N ARG A 217 8.41 4.14 17.29
CA ARG A 217 7.10 3.52 17.13
C ARG A 217 7.27 2.11 16.59
N GLU A 218 6.34 1.25 16.92
CA GLU A 218 6.27 -0.09 16.35
C GLU A 218 4.90 -0.37 15.76
N ARG A 219 4.84 -1.34 14.87
CA ARG A 219 3.63 -1.96 14.38
C ARG A 219 3.90 -3.45 14.19
N PHE A 220 3.03 -4.27 14.73
CA PHE A 220 2.99 -5.70 14.48
C PHE A 220 1.59 -6.08 14.01
N ARG A 221 1.50 -6.86 12.93
CA ARG A 221 0.23 -7.38 12.42
C ARG A 221 0.38 -8.88 12.15
N LEU A 222 -0.64 -9.65 12.52
CA LEU A 222 -0.73 -11.09 12.27
C LEU A 222 -2.11 -11.37 11.66
N GLY A 223 -2.13 -11.89 10.44
CA GLY A 223 -3.34 -12.26 9.71
C GLY A 223 -3.45 -13.78 9.56
N ILE A 224 -4.67 -14.28 9.65
CA ILE A 224 -5.03 -15.65 9.35
C ILE A 224 -6.19 -15.59 8.35
N ASP A 225 -5.96 -16.13 7.16
CA ASP A 225 -6.97 -16.25 6.12
C ASP A 225 -7.26 -17.72 5.87
N ALA A 226 -8.52 -18.13 5.99
CA ALA A 226 -9.00 -19.49 5.79
C ALA A 226 -9.83 -19.58 4.51
N GLN A 227 -9.43 -20.44 3.58
CA GLN A 227 -10.22 -20.82 2.42
C GLN A 227 -11.19 -21.92 2.84
N VAL A 228 -12.44 -21.56 3.17
CA VAL A 228 -13.46 -22.50 3.66
C VAL A 228 -13.94 -23.43 2.54
N THR A 229 -14.30 -22.83 1.39
CA THR A 229 -14.59 -23.52 0.12
C THR A 229 -13.81 -22.85 -1.01
N ASP A 230 -13.96 -23.29 -2.25
CA ASP A 230 -13.33 -22.63 -3.41
C ASP A 230 -13.80 -21.17 -3.55
N GLU A 231 -15.04 -20.87 -3.12
CA GLU A 231 -15.67 -19.56 -3.22
C GLU A 231 -15.63 -18.77 -1.91
N LEU A 232 -15.62 -19.45 -0.75
CA LEU A 232 -15.80 -18.81 0.56
C LEU A 232 -14.46 -18.69 1.29
N LYS A 233 -14.12 -17.46 1.68
CA LYS A 233 -12.97 -17.12 2.52
C LYS A 233 -13.42 -16.43 3.79
N ALA A 234 -12.71 -16.66 4.87
CA ALA A 234 -12.86 -15.92 6.11
C ALA A 234 -11.47 -15.50 6.60
N GLY A 235 -11.34 -14.28 7.07
CA GLY A 235 -10.05 -13.76 7.53
C GLY A 235 -10.18 -12.97 8.83
N VAL A 236 -9.13 -13.06 9.65
CA VAL A 236 -8.94 -12.22 10.83
C VAL A 236 -7.53 -11.66 10.84
N ARG A 237 -7.38 -10.39 11.20
CA ARG A 237 -6.06 -9.77 11.41
C ARG A 237 -6.01 -9.10 12.77
N LEU A 238 -4.99 -9.46 13.53
CA LEU A 238 -4.62 -8.79 14.76
C LEU A 238 -3.56 -7.72 14.45
N SER A 239 -3.60 -6.61 15.15
CA SER A 239 -2.62 -5.52 15.02
C SER A 239 -2.34 -4.90 16.38
N THR A 240 -1.09 -4.45 16.61
CA THR A 240 -0.86 -3.40 17.61
C THR A 240 -1.78 -2.24 17.29
N THR A 241 -2.27 -1.54 18.28
CA THR A 241 -3.27 -0.51 18.06
C THR A 241 -2.92 0.78 18.76
N ASN A 242 -3.18 1.88 18.08
CA ASN A 242 -3.49 3.14 18.71
C ASN A 242 -5.02 3.27 18.76
N GLN A 243 -5.62 2.85 19.85
CA GLN A 243 -7.10 2.78 20.02
C GLN A 243 -7.83 4.10 19.70
N LEU A 244 -7.11 5.21 19.69
CA LEU A 244 -7.67 6.53 19.43
C LEU A 244 -7.66 6.92 17.94
N SER A 245 -7.05 6.11 17.06
CA SER A 245 -6.90 6.47 15.65
C SER A 245 -7.21 5.29 14.71
N PRO A 246 -8.27 5.37 13.89
CA PRO A 246 -8.58 4.37 12.89
C PRO A 246 -7.58 4.33 11.73
N VAL A 247 -6.75 5.36 11.58
CA VAL A 247 -5.83 5.56 10.46
C VAL A 247 -4.37 5.32 10.81
N SER A 248 -4.09 4.81 12.01
CA SER A 248 -2.72 4.47 12.43
C SER A 248 -2.71 3.29 13.38
N SER A 249 -2.07 2.20 12.96
CA SER A 249 -1.78 1.02 13.77
C SER A 249 -0.42 1.10 14.49
N ASN A 250 0.26 2.25 14.44
CA ASN A 250 1.55 2.43 15.11
C ASN A 250 1.36 2.68 16.60
N GLN A 251 2.04 1.89 17.42
CA GLN A 251 2.16 2.08 18.85
C GLN A 251 3.45 2.86 19.15
N THR A 252 3.35 3.95 19.91
CA THR A 252 4.52 4.72 20.34
C THR A 252 5.19 4.02 21.53
N LEU A 253 6.52 3.86 21.48
CA LEU A 253 7.34 3.35 22.56
C LEU A 253 7.54 4.41 23.64
N GLY A 254 7.92 4.00 24.86
CA GLY A 254 8.19 4.94 25.97
C GLY A 254 7.00 5.13 26.91
N ASN A 255 6.23 4.05 27.15
CA ASN A 255 5.09 4.02 28.08
C ASN A 255 5.43 3.47 29.47
N THR A 256 6.69 3.62 29.91
CA THR A 256 7.17 3.12 31.22
C THR A 256 7.06 1.60 31.38
N GLY A 257 7.17 0.85 30.26
CA GLY A 257 7.15 -0.62 30.28
C GLY A 257 5.75 -1.23 30.37
N GLN A 258 4.68 -0.45 30.20
CA GLN A 258 3.32 -1.00 30.13
C GLN A 258 3.15 -1.84 28.87
N SER A 259 2.39 -2.94 28.99
CA SER A 259 2.10 -3.82 27.85
C SER A 259 1.24 -3.11 26.80
N PHE A 260 1.51 -3.39 25.51
CA PHE A 260 0.70 -2.87 24.42
C PHE A 260 -0.58 -3.67 24.25
N GLN A 261 -1.60 -3.00 23.75
CA GLN A 261 -2.85 -3.65 23.41
C GLN A 261 -2.80 -4.17 21.97
N VAL A 262 -3.45 -5.29 21.75
CA VAL A 262 -3.66 -5.88 20.44
C VAL A 262 -5.15 -5.86 20.14
N ALA A 263 -5.52 -5.35 18.98
CA ALA A 263 -6.91 -5.29 18.54
C ALA A 263 -7.15 -6.15 17.30
N ILE A 264 -8.40 -6.53 17.10
CA ILE A 264 -8.86 -7.08 15.83
C ILE A 264 -8.97 -5.93 14.84
N ASP A 265 -8.03 -5.89 13.92
CA ASP A 265 -7.94 -4.85 12.90
C ASP A 265 -8.80 -5.19 11.68
N ARG A 266 -8.93 -6.49 11.35
CA ARG A 266 -9.86 -7.00 10.34
C ARG A 266 -10.53 -8.27 10.82
N ALA A 267 -11.80 -8.44 10.48
CA ALA A 267 -12.55 -9.66 10.67
C ALA A 267 -13.65 -9.70 9.59
N TYR A 268 -13.51 -10.57 8.61
CA TYR A 268 -14.34 -10.52 7.42
C TYR A 268 -14.64 -11.91 6.86
N VAL A 269 -15.71 -11.93 6.07
CA VAL A 269 -16.06 -13.03 5.18
C VAL A 269 -16.08 -12.48 3.75
N GLN A 270 -15.52 -13.24 2.82
CA GLN A 270 -15.53 -12.96 1.39
C GLN A 270 -16.13 -14.14 0.66
N TYR A 271 -17.06 -13.87 -0.26
CA TYR A 271 -17.62 -14.85 -1.16
C TYR A 271 -17.33 -14.43 -2.61
N ASP A 272 -16.64 -15.31 -3.36
CA ASP A 272 -16.28 -15.11 -4.76
C ASP A 272 -17.18 -15.97 -5.65
N PHE A 273 -17.98 -15.33 -6.49
CA PHE A 273 -18.75 -16.01 -7.53
C PHE A 273 -17.83 -16.33 -8.70
N LEU A 274 -17.56 -17.60 -8.92
CA LEU A 274 -16.63 -18.09 -9.92
C LEU A 274 -17.37 -18.44 -11.21
N ASP A 275 -16.73 -18.13 -12.35
CA ASP A 275 -17.18 -18.63 -13.65
C ASP A 275 -16.66 -20.07 -13.91
N LYS A 276 -16.95 -20.61 -15.10
CA LYS A 276 -16.50 -21.96 -15.53
C LYS A 276 -14.97 -22.10 -15.56
N ASN A 277 -14.26 -20.99 -15.68
CA ASN A 277 -12.79 -20.93 -15.70
C ASN A 277 -12.20 -20.67 -14.31
N LYS A 278 -13.02 -20.74 -13.25
CA LYS A 278 -12.66 -20.41 -11.86
C LYS A 278 -12.17 -18.97 -11.70
N THR A 279 -12.64 -18.05 -12.54
CA THR A 279 -12.38 -16.60 -12.42
C THR A 279 -13.51 -15.95 -11.65
N ASP A 280 -13.16 -15.10 -10.67
CA ASP A 280 -14.10 -14.33 -9.88
C ASP A 280 -14.67 -13.15 -10.69
N TRP A 281 -15.90 -13.29 -11.14
CA TRP A 281 -16.61 -12.22 -11.85
C TRP A 281 -17.37 -11.28 -10.89
N PHE A 282 -17.68 -11.77 -9.69
CA PHE A 282 -18.28 -10.96 -8.63
C PHE A 282 -17.77 -11.42 -7.27
N SER A 283 -17.34 -10.50 -6.42
CA SER A 283 -16.90 -10.76 -5.06
C SER A 283 -17.69 -9.91 -4.08
N VAL A 284 -18.12 -10.49 -2.97
CA VAL A 284 -18.79 -9.79 -1.87
C VAL A 284 -17.95 -9.94 -0.61
N TYR A 285 -17.76 -8.85 0.09
CA TYR A 285 -17.03 -8.76 1.35
C TYR A 285 -17.95 -8.23 2.44
N ALA A 286 -17.95 -8.83 3.61
CA ALA A 286 -18.74 -8.38 4.76
C ALA A 286 -17.93 -8.47 6.05
N GLY A 287 -18.14 -7.51 6.95
CA GLY A 287 -17.45 -7.40 8.23
C GLY A 287 -16.50 -6.19 8.28
N ARG A 288 -15.37 -6.33 8.99
CA ARG A 288 -14.32 -5.31 9.02
C ARG A 288 -13.26 -5.66 7.97
N ILE A 289 -13.35 -5.02 6.82
CA ILE A 289 -12.66 -5.38 5.58
C ILE A 289 -11.50 -4.41 5.27
N ALA A 290 -10.60 -4.84 4.38
CA ALA A 290 -9.64 -3.94 3.75
C ALA A 290 -10.35 -2.89 2.88
N ASN A 291 -9.65 -1.82 2.53
CA ASN A 291 -10.14 -0.83 1.58
C ASN A 291 -10.56 -1.52 0.25
N PRO A 292 -11.84 -1.50 -0.14
CA PRO A 292 -12.31 -2.14 -1.36
C PRO A 292 -12.11 -1.29 -2.62
N TRP A 293 -11.66 -0.03 -2.46
CA TRP A 293 -11.56 0.94 -3.53
C TRP A 293 -10.16 0.97 -4.15
N MET A 294 -10.08 1.27 -5.43
CA MET A 294 -8.87 1.75 -6.04
C MET A 294 -8.70 3.24 -5.66
N SER A 295 -7.87 3.52 -4.70
CA SER A 295 -7.62 4.87 -4.19
C SER A 295 -6.17 5.00 -3.74
N THR A 296 -5.71 6.25 -3.54
CA THR A 296 -4.41 6.52 -2.91
C THR A 296 -4.58 6.99 -1.47
N ASP A 297 -3.45 7.25 -0.81
CA ASP A 297 -3.38 7.84 0.52
C ASP A 297 -3.82 9.33 0.56
N LEU A 298 -4.20 9.91 -0.57
CA LEU A 298 -4.91 11.19 -0.64
C LEU A 298 -6.31 11.07 -0.01
N MET A 299 -7.01 9.94 -0.32
CA MET A 299 -8.39 9.70 0.12
C MET A 299 -8.44 8.90 1.42
N TYR A 300 -7.72 7.77 1.47
CA TYR A 300 -7.83 6.80 2.54
C TYR A 300 -6.47 6.35 3.03
N SER A 301 -6.25 6.42 4.34
CA SER A 301 -5.05 5.88 4.97
C SER A 301 -4.89 4.38 4.66
N PRO A 302 -3.67 3.90 4.37
CA PRO A 302 -3.39 2.47 4.18
C PRO A 302 -3.69 1.60 5.40
N ASP A 303 -3.73 2.19 6.60
CA ASP A 303 -4.03 1.48 7.84
C ASP A 303 -5.55 1.41 8.13
N LEU A 304 -6.39 2.14 7.37
CA LEU A 304 -7.84 2.15 7.55
C LEU A 304 -8.47 0.80 7.15
N SER A 305 -9.38 0.31 7.97
CA SER A 305 -10.27 -0.81 7.66
C SER A 305 -11.71 -0.34 7.69
N PHE A 306 -12.53 -0.79 6.73
CA PHE A 306 -13.92 -0.40 6.59
C PHE A 306 -14.82 -1.43 7.27
N GLU A 307 -15.86 -0.98 7.97
CA GLU A 307 -16.86 -1.83 8.60
C GLU A 307 -18.14 -1.82 7.77
N GLY A 308 -18.62 -2.98 7.32
CA GLY A 308 -19.83 -3.07 6.52
C GLY A 308 -19.76 -4.09 5.41
N VAL A 309 -20.31 -3.74 4.24
CA VAL A 309 -20.40 -4.62 3.08
C VAL A 309 -19.89 -3.91 1.83
N ALA A 310 -19.12 -4.62 1.02
CA ALA A 310 -18.73 -4.18 -0.31
C ALA A 310 -18.87 -5.32 -1.33
N GLY A 311 -19.16 -4.96 -2.58
CA GLY A 311 -19.19 -5.92 -3.68
C GLY A 311 -18.48 -5.36 -4.89
N THR A 312 -17.67 -6.18 -5.55
CA THR A 312 -16.97 -5.83 -6.79
C THR A 312 -17.37 -6.75 -7.92
N PHE A 313 -17.95 -6.18 -8.94
CA PHE A 313 -18.25 -6.85 -10.21
C PHE A 313 -17.13 -6.61 -11.21
N ARG A 314 -16.72 -7.65 -11.96
CA ARG A 314 -15.62 -7.62 -12.93
C ARG A 314 -16.08 -8.16 -14.27
N LEU A 315 -15.87 -7.39 -15.33
CA LEU A 315 -16.13 -7.80 -16.71
C LEU A 315 -14.79 -7.84 -17.46
N ARG A 316 -14.29 -9.04 -17.71
CA ARG A 316 -13.08 -9.24 -18.50
C ARG A 316 -13.38 -9.02 -20.00
N PHE A 317 -12.55 -8.22 -20.66
CA PHE A 317 -12.66 -7.95 -22.09
C PHE A 317 -11.55 -8.65 -22.91
N ASN A 318 -10.53 -9.20 -22.24
CA ASN A 318 -9.51 -10.03 -22.88
C ASN A 318 -9.27 -11.27 -22.03
N GLN A 319 -9.24 -12.45 -22.66
CA GLN A 319 -8.92 -13.73 -22.03
C GLN A 319 -7.42 -14.02 -22.19
N SER A 320 -6.56 -13.13 -21.75
CA SER A 320 -5.14 -13.46 -21.65
C SER A 320 -4.96 -14.61 -20.65
N ASP A 321 -4.07 -15.56 -20.96
CA ASP A 321 -3.72 -16.73 -20.12
C ASP A 321 -2.96 -16.34 -18.84
N VAL A 322 -3.20 -15.14 -18.31
CA VAL A 322 -2.65 -14.71 -17.05
C VAL A 322 -3.19 -15.62 -15.96
N ASN A 323 -2.31 -16.30 -15.26
CA ASN A 323 -2.68 -17.14 -14.13
C ASN A 323 -3.25 -16.27 -13.01
N VAL A 324 -4.57 -16.07 -13.04
CA VAL A 324 -5.34 -15.15 -12.19
C VAL A 324 -5.08 -15.41 -10.72
N LYS A 325 -4.87 -16.67 -10.30
CA LYS A 325 -4.54 -17.00 -8.91
C LYS A 325 -3.20 -16.40 -8.46
N ASN A 326 -2.18 -16.44 -9.32
CA ASN A 326 -0.88 -15.84 -9.00
C ASN A 326 -0.94 -14.31 -9.04
N TYR A 327 -1.81 -13.77 -9.89
CA TYR A 327 -1.99 -12.33 -10.03
C TYR A 327 -2.65 -11.69 -8.81
N HIS A 328 -3.73 -12.29 -8.28
CA HIS A 328 -4.36 -11.82 -7.04
C HIS A 328 -3.42 -11.90 -5.82
N ALA A 329 -2.57 -12.92 -5.76
CA ALA A 329 -1.57 -13.04 -4.70
C ALA A 329 -0.48 -11.95 -4.80
N ALA A 330 -0.08 -11.57 -6.02
CA ALA A 330 0.92 -10.54 -6.27
C ALA A 330 0.37 -9.11 -6.03
N ASP A 331 -0.92 -8.89 -6.30
CA ASP A 331 -1.54 -7.56 -6.17
C ASP A 331 -1.99 -7.23 -4.74
N ASN A 332 -1.98 -8.20 -3.83
CA ASN A 332 -2.18 -7.97 -2.39
C ASN A 332 -0.97 -7.30 -1.72
N SER A 333 0.16 -7.22 -2.41
CA SER A 333 1.31 -6.46 -1.97
C SER A 333 1.21 -5.05 -2.53
N ALA A 334 1.34 -4.06 -1.66
CA ALA A 334 1.37 -2.66 -2.06
C ALA A 334 2.55 -2.41 -3.01
N ARG A 335 2.28 -2.32 -4.31
CA ARG A 335 3.30 -1.94 -5.29
C ARG A 335 3.77 -0.53 -4.97
N PHE A 336 5.09 -0.34 -4.85
CA PHE A 336 5.69 0.93 -4.44
C PHE A 336 5.13 1.51 -3.13
N GLY A 337 4.56 0.68 -2.25
CA GLY A 337 3.92 1.13 -1.02
C GLY A 337 2.53 1.75 -1.21
N LEU A 338 1.99 1.73 -2.43
CA LEU A 338 0.62 2.16 -2.72
C LEU A 338 -0.33 0.97 -2.63
N TYR A 339 -1.30 1.05 -1.74
CA TYR A 339 -2.35 0.05 -1.62
C TYR A 339 -3.47 0.38 -2.59
N THR A 340 -3.76 -0.56 -3.48
CA THR A 340 -4.96 -0.53 -4.31
C THR A 340 -5.69 -1.85 -4.17
N ALA A 341 -7.04 -1.82 -4.17
CA ALA A 341 -7.81 -3.04 -4.15
C ALA A 341 -7.41 -3.94 -5.34
N PRO A 342 -7.22 -5.27 -5.11
CA PRO A 342 -6.83 -6.18 -6.17
C PRO A 342 -7.89 -6.22 -7.27
N GLN A 343 -7.45 -6.09 -8.53
CA GLN A 343 -8.31 -6.21 -9.70
C GLN A 343 -7.73 -7.24 -10.66
N THR A 344 -8.60 -7.86 -11.45
CA THR A 344 -8.18 -8.76 -12.51
C THR A 344 -7.71 -7.94 -13.70
N PRO A 345 -6.54 -8.20 -14.28
CA PRO A 345 -6.10 -7.52 -15.50
C PRO A 345 -7.08 -7.72 -16.66
N ASP A 346 -7.08 -6.77 -17.60
CA ASP A 346 -7.95 -6.73 -18.75
C ASP A 346 -9.43 -6.82 -18.37
N SER A 347 -9.81 -6.11 -17.32
CA SER A 347 -11.18 -6.03 -16.83
C SER A 347 -11.66 -4.60 -16.59
N LEU A 348 -12.95 -4.41 -16.83
CA LEU A 348 -13.72 -3.34 -16.23
C LEU A 348 -14.23 -3.81 -14.89
N PHE A 349 -14.25 -2.94 -13.89
CA PHE A 349 -14.81 -3.27 -12.59
C PHE A 349 -15.76 -2.20 -12.09
N VAL A 350 -16.74 -2.64 -11.31
CA VAL A 350 -17.65 -1.78 -10.55
C VAL A 350 -17.64 -2.24 -9.10
N THR A 351 -17.28 -1.35 -8.19
CA THR A 351 -17.30 -1.63 -6.75
C THR A 351 -18.34 -0.77 -6.07
N LEU A 352 -19.22 -1.38 -5.29
CA LEU A 352 -20.21 -0.71 -4.44
C LEU A 352 -19.93 -1.06 -2.99
N GLY A 353 -20.20 -0.11 -2.08
CA GLY A 353 -20.00 -0.34 -0.65
C GLY A 353 -20.95 0.47 0.21
N ALA A 354 -21.31 -0.10 1.36
CA ALA A 354 -22.13 0.52 2.38
C ALA A 354 -21.54 0.24 3.77
N PHE A 355 -21.15 1.30 4.48
CA PHE A 355 -20.39 1.23 5.70
C PHE A 355 -21.01 2.10 6.79
N PRO A 356 -21.56 1.52 7.88
CA PRO A 356 -21.92 2.29 9.06
C PRO A 356 -20.64 2.90 9.68
N LEU A 357 -20.63 4.21 9.87
CA LEU A 357 -19.49 4.93 10.45
C LEU A 357 -19.67 5.11 11.96
N GLN A 358 -20.91 5.34 12.38
CA GLN A 358 -21.26 5.51 13.78
C GLN A 358 -22.74 5.23 13.98
N GLU A 359 -23.06 4.31 14.89
CA GLU A 359 -24.39 4.13 15.44
C GLU A 359 -24.64 5.23 16.47
N SER A 360 -25.84 5.81 16.47
CA SER A 360 -26.23 6.94 17.31
C SER A 360 -27.39 6.54 18.22
N ASN A 361 -27.09 6.10 19.43
CA ASN A 361 -28.02 5.54 20.41
C ASN A 361 -29.28 6.40 20.69
N PHE A 362 -29.19 7.73 20.56
CA PHE A 362 -30.29 8.66 20.76
C PHE A 362 -30.84 9.27 19.47
N SER A 363 -30.53 8.70 18.32
CA SER A 363 -30.95 9.19 17.01
C SER A 363 -31.28 8.02 16.08
N THR A 364 -32.20 8.22 15.16
CA THR A 364 -32.42 7.31 14.03
C THR A 364 -31.55 7.68 12.82
N ALA A 365 -30.71 8.71 12.94
CA ALA A 365 -29.87 9.22 11.88
C ALA A 365 -28.42 8.76 12.11
N ASP A 366 -28.18 7.47 11.96
CA ASP A 366 -26.83 6.90 11.99
C ASP A 366 -25.96 7.50 10.90
N LYS A 367 -24.64 7.55 11.16
CA LYS A 367 -23.67 8.01 10.17
C LYS A 367 -23.28 6.86 9.25
N TRP A 368 -23.32 7.09 7.95
CA TRP A 368 -23.02 6.10 6.93
C TRP A 368 -22.05 6.64 5.88
N LEU A 369 -21.30 5.73 5.27
CA LEU A 369 -20.60 5.94 4.02
C LEU A 369 -21.16 5.01 2.96
N PHE A 370 -21.71 5.57 1.91
CA PHE A 370 -22.05 4.86 0.69
C PHE A 370 -21.03 5.23 -0.40
N GLY A 371 -20.58 4.23 -1.15
CA GLY A 371 -19.62 4.48 -2.21
C GLY A 371 -19.88 3.64 -3.45
N GLY A 372 -19.62 4.23 -4.59
CA GLY A 372 -19.62 3.57 -5.89
C GLY A 372 -18.41 3.96 -6.70
N GLN A 373 -17.73 2.98 -7.30
CA GLN A 373 -16.56 3.18 -8.14
C GLN A 373 -16.70 2.35 -9.41
N ILE A 374 -16.34 2.95 -10.54
CA ILE A 374 -16.15 2.27 -11.82
C ILE A 374 -14.71 2.47 -12.26
N GLY A 375 -14.11 1.43 -12.82
CA GLY A 375 -12.74 1.53 -13.30
C GLY A 375 -12.38 0.44 -14.30
N ALA A 376 -11.15 0.54 -14.76
CA ALA A 376 -10.53 -0.43 -15.67
C ALA A 376 -9.12 -0.73 -15.21
N ASP A 377 -8.71 -1.98 -15.39
CA ASP A 377 -7.35 -2.46 -15.20
C ASP A 377 -6.93 -3.13 -16.51
N TRP A 378 -5.94 -2.57 -17.19
CA TRP A 378 -5.60 -2.93 -18.55
C TRP A 378 -4.11 -3.18 -18.71
N LEU A 379 -3.75 -4.34 -19.27
CA LEU A 379 -2.41 -4.64 -19.78
C LEU A 379 -2.26 -4.01 -21.17
N VAL A 380 -1.55 -2.89 -21.24
CA VAL A 380 -1.49 -2.06 -22.47
C VAL A 380 -0.49 -2.63 -23.46
N ARG A 381 0.68 -3.04 -23.00
CA ARG A 381 1.76 -3.50 -23.87
C ARG A 381 2.77 -4.31 -23.04
N ASN A 382 3.11 -5.53 -23.48
CA ASN A 382 4.04 -6.45 -22.81
C ASN A 382 3.65 -6.74 -21.37
N ASP A 383 4.10 -5.95 -20.40
CA ASP A 383 3.73 -6.02 -18.98
C ASP A 383 3.36 -4.64 -18.41
N ASP A 384 3.25 -3.63 -19.27
CA ASP A 384 2.79 -2.30 -18.88
C ASP A 384 1.33 -2.35 -18.46
N ARG A 385 0.98 -1.68 -17.38
CA ARG A 385 -0.35 -1.72 -16.80
C ARG A 385 -0.92 -0.33 -16.57
N LEU A 386 -2.12 -0.11 -17.08
CA LEU A 386 -2.92 1.09 -16.84
C LEU A 386 -4.10 0.74 -15.95
N LYS A 387 -4.21 1.40 -14.80
CA LYS A 387 -5.39 1.37 -13.94
C LYS A 387 -6.01 2.75 -13.88
N ILE A 388 -7.31 2.85 -14.11
CA ILE A 388 -8.08 4.09 -13.99
C ILE A 388 -9.37 3.80 -13.24
N ALA A 389 -9.79 4.73 -12.40
CA ALA A 389 -11.08 4.62 -11.72
C ALA A 389 -11.67 6.01 -11.48
N ALA A 390 -13.01 6.05 -11.47
CA ALA A 390 -13.79 7.18 -11.00
C ALA A 390 -14.77 6.69 -9.93
N ALA A 391 -14.87 7.43 -8.82
CA ALA A 391 -15.67 7.05 -7.67
C ALA A 391 -16.51 8.23 -7.18
N TYR A 392 -17.59 7.89 -6.50
CA TYR A 392 -18.42 8.82 -5.75
C TYR A 392 -18.68 8.25 -4.36
N TYR A 393 -18.41 9.06 -3.34
CA TYR A 393 -18.56 8.70 -1.94
C TYR A 393 -19.52 9.68 -1.27
N ASP A 394 -20.56 9.16 -0.65
CA ASP A 394 -21.57 9.94 0.08
C ASP A 394 -21.49 9.61 1.58
N TYR A 395 -21.08 10.60 2.38
CA TYR A 395 -21.02 10.49 3.84
C TYR A 395 -22.28 11.10 4.43
N GLU A 396 -23.24 10.26 4.77
CA GLU A 396 -24.50 10.69 5.36
C GLU A 396 -24.37 11.00 6.85
N ASN A 397 -25.05 12.05 7.27
CA ASN A 397 -25.19 12.50 8.66
C ASN A 397 -23.88 12.82 9.40
N VAL A 398 -22.77 13.05 8.70
CA VAL A 398 -21.47 13.39 9.31
C VAL A 398 -21.35 14.87 9.66
N ASN A 399 -22.13 15.73 9.01
CA ASN A 399 -22.12 17.17 9.22
C ASN A 399 -22.85 17.58 10.51
N ALA A 400 -22.37 18.65 11.12
CA ALA A 400 -22.99 19.24 12.31
C ALA A 400 -24.44 19.71 12.06
N ARG A 401 -25.25 19.56 13.10
CA ARG A 401 -26.57 20.17 13.22
C ARG A 401 -26.62 21.00 14.49
N SER A 402 -27.15 22.22 14.41
CA SER A 402 -27.21 23.10 15.58
C SER A 402 -28.25 22.62 16.58
N ASN A 403 -27.91 22.65 17.86
CA ASN A 403 -28.87 22.46 18.94
C ASN A 403 -29.81 23.66 19.09
N LYS A 404 -31.07 23.38 19.42
CA LYS A 404 -31.96 24.41 19.94
C LYS A 404 -31.50 24.81 21.35
N ARG A 405 -31.96 25.96 21.79
CA ARG A 405 -31.70 26.47 23.15
C ARG A 405 -32.03 25.41 24.21
N ASN A 406 -31.10 25.17 25.13
CA ASN A 406 -31.24 24.17 26.21
C ASN A 406 -31.53 22.73 25.72
N SER A 407 -31.14 22.39 24.49
CA SER A 407 -31.30 21.06 23.91
C SER A 407 -29.93 20.45 23.64
N PHE A 408 -29.84 19.11 23.74
CA PHE A 408 -28.67 18.29 23.44
C PHE A 408 -28.98 17.28 22.32
N THR A 409 -30.11 17.47 21.62
CA THR A 409 -30.64 16.49 20.64
C THR A 409 -29.73 16.27 19.45
N ASN A 410 -28.80 17.19 19.16
CA ASN A 410 -27.86 17.11 18.04
C ASN A 410 -26.39 16.89 18.47
N ASP A 411 -26.13 16.63 19.76
CA ASP A 411 -24.77 16.38 20.27
C ASP A 411 -24.13 15.17 19.59
N TRP A 412 -24.92 14.19 19.14
CA TRP A 412 -24.46 13.03 18.37
C TRP A 412 -23.79 13.40 17.04
N THR A 413 -24.00 14.62 16.51
CA THR A 413 -23.35 15.09 15.30
C THR A 413 -21.88 15.44 15.52
N ALA A 414 -21.41 15.59 16.77
CA ALA A 414 -20.00 15.66 17.08
C ALA A 414 -19.29 14.36 16.64
N PRO A 415 -18.19 14.41 15.88
CA PRO A 415 -17.51 13.21 15.43
C PRO A 415 -16.84 12.49 16.60
N GLN A 416 -16.91 11.15 16.63
CA GLN A 416 -16.17 10.33 17.60
C GLN A 416 -14.66 10.33 17.32
N PHE A 417 -14.29 10.53 16.07
CA PHE A 417 -12.92 10.70 15.63
C PHE A 417 -12.85 11.74 14.51
N MET A 418 -11.88 12.61 14.57
CA MET A 418 -11.45 13.51 13.52
C MET A 418 -9.95 13.73 13.67
N GLN A 419 -9.30 14.15 12.60
CA GLN A 419 -7.93 14.63 12.65
C GLN A 419 -7.95 16.16 12.76
N LYS A 420 -7.50 16.87 11.73
CA LYS A 420 -7.52 18.34 11.68
C LYS A 420 -7.73 18.83 10.27
N GLY A 421 -8.13 20.08 10.14
CA GLY A 421 -8.18 20.79 8.88
C GLY A 421 -9.56 20.93 8.28
N ASN A 422 -10.50 19.99 8.44
CA ASN A 422 -11.88 20.24 8.02
C ASN A 422 -12.48 21.42 8.79
N SER A 423 -13.38 22.15 8.13
CA SER A 423 -14.11 23.25 8.75
C SER A 423 -15.01 22.75 9.86
N LEU A 424 -14.91 23.37 11.03
CA LEU A 424 -15.71 23.05 12.20
C LEU A 424 -16.65 24.17 12.56
N VAL A 425 -17.81 23.80 13.10
CA VAL A 425 -18.79 24.71 13.65
C VAL A 425 -19.23 24.26 15.04
N PRO A 426 -19.53 25.19 15.96
CA PRO A 426 -20.06 24.84 17.26
C PRO A 426 -21.48 24.29 17.11
N ILE A 427 -21.77 23.11 17.69
CA ILE A 427 -23.10 22.48 17.69
C ILE A 427 -24.06 23.27 18.58
N ASN A 428 -23.56 23.82 19.66
CA ASN A 428 -24.32 24.67 20.58
C ASN A 428 -24.18 26.14 20.15
N VAL A 429 -25.15 26.61 19.36
CA VAL A 429 -25.13 27.97 18.81
C VAL A 429 -25.18 29.02 19.91
N ASN A 430 -24.32 30.02 19.83
CA ASN A 430 -24.34 31.19 20.73
C ASN A 430 -25.44 32.17 20.26
N ASP A 431 -26.59 32.15 20.92
CA ASP A 431 -27.73 33.05 20.68
C ASP A 431 -27.82 34.19 21.69
N GLY A 432 -26.70 34.47 22.40
CA GLY A 432 -26.62 35.46 23.48
C GLY A 432 -27.18 34.95 24.83
N PHE A 433 -27.85 33.83 24.86
CA PHE A 433 -28.37 33.16 26.04
C PHE A 433 -27.75 31.78 26.27
N ASN A 434 -27.23 31.15 25.21
CA ASN A 434 -26.45 29.92 25.27
C ASN A 434 -24.98 30.26 25.03
N SER A 435 -24.34 30.92 25.97
CA SER A 435 -22.93 31.30 25.89
C SER A 435 -21.96 30.10 26.05
N ARG A 436 -22.40 28.89 25.66
CA ARG A 436 -21.63 27.65 25.83
C ARG A 436 -20.31 27.62 25.05
N CYS A 437 -20.19 28.49 24.06
CA CYS A 437 -19.03 28.50 23.17
C CYS A 437 -18.15 29.74 23.31
N THR A 438 -18.27 30.49 24.40
CA THR A 438 -17.40 31.65 24.67
C THR A 438 -16.29 31.29 25.65
N ASP A 439 -15.07 31.63 25.29
CA ASP A 439 -13.83 31.32 26.04
C ASP A 439 -13.85 31.75 27.51
N SER A 440 -14.67 32.75 27.86
CA SER A 440 -14.79 33.26 29.20
C SER A 440 -15.72 32.46 30.12
N GLN A 441 -16.46 31.50 29.58
CA GLN A 441 -17.56 30.83 30.31
C GLN A 441 -17.25 29.38 30.70
N SER A 442 -16.09 28.84 30.34
CA SER A 442 -15.68 27.49 30.78
C SER A 442 -15.66 27.38 32.33
N ALA A 443 -15.49 28.49 33.05
CA ALA A 443 -15.62 28.54 34.51
C ALA A 443 -17.03 28.24 35.04
N THR A 444 -18.06 28.28 34.21
CA THR A 444 -19.46 28.00 34.56
C THR A 444 -19.94 26.61 34.21
N GLY A 445 -19.06 25.72 33.68
CA GLY A 445 -19.39 24.34 33.32
C GLY A 445 -20.23 24.20 32.06
N GLN A 446 -20.19 25.19 31.15
CA GLN A 446 -20.92 25.12 29.89
C GLN A 446 -20.03 24.52 28.81
N ALA A 447 -20.53 23.46 28.17
CA ALA A 447 -19.85 22.68 27.14
C ALA A 447 -20.16 23.19 25.72
N CYS A 448 -19.17 23.23 24.83
CA CYS A 448 -19.35 23.49 23.41
C CYS A 448 -18.74 22.35 22.59
N LEU A 449 -19.59 21.51 22.04
CA LEU A 449 -19.18 20.49 21.09
C LEU A 449 -18.99 21.10 19.71
N TYR A 450 -18.01 20.59 18.97
CA TYR A 450 -17.74 20.99 17.61
C TYR A 450 -18.03 19.84 16.66
N GLY A 451 -18.61 20.14 15.51
CA GLY A 451 -18.86 19.18 14.44
C GLY A 451 -18.46 19.74 13.09
N LEU A 452 -18.43 18.88 12.10
CA LEU A 452 -18.03 19.22 10.74
C LEU A 452 -19.03 20.16 10.09
N ALA A 453 -18.53 21.28 9.54
CA ALA A 453 -19.38 22.26 8.85
C ALA A 453 -19.91 21.72 7.51
N SER A 454 -19.07 20.97 6.78
CA SER A 454 -19.36 20.47 5.45
C SER A 454 -20.13 19.15 5.47
N GLU A 455 -21.01 18.96 4.51
CA GLU A 455 -21.38 17.64 4.01
C GLU A 455 -20.27 17.13 3.08
N PHE A 456 -20.10 15.81 3.03
CA PHE A 456 -19.07 15.19 2.20
C PHE A 456 -19.71 14.29 1.15
N LYS A 457 -19.76 14.79 -0.08
CA LYS A 457 -20.16 14.07 -1.30
C LYS A 457 -19.02 14.17 -2.28
N ILE A 458 -18.13 13.19 -2.24
CA ILE A 458 -16.81 13.32 -2.83
C ILE A 458 -16.77 12.58 -4.17
N PHE A 459 -16.48 13.32 -5.24
CA PHE A 459 -16.02 12.74 -6.50
C PHE A 459 -14.52 12.50 -6.41
N ASN A 460 -14.06 11.33 -6.81
CA ASN A 460 -12.64 10.97 -6.87
C ASN A 460 -12.30 10.34 -8.22
N ALA A 461 -11.16 10.69 -8.79
CA ALA A 461 -10.62 10.11 -10.01
C ALA A 461 -9.15 9.73 -9.80
N THR A 462 -8.82 8.46 -10.01
CA THR A 462 -7.48 7.91 -9.80
C THR A 462 -6.97 7.28 -11.08
N ALA A 463 -5.72 7.54 -11.45
CA ALA A 463 -5.04 6.95 -12.60
C ALA A 463 -3.64 6.49 -12.20
N MET A 464 -3.23 5.30 -12.66
CA MET A 464 -1.92 4.71 -12.43
C MET A 464 -1.42 4.09 -13.73
N TYR A 465 -0.21 4.44 -14.15
CA TYR A 465 0.47 3.82 -15.29
C TYR A 465 1.81 3.25 -14.86
N ASP A 466 1.92 1.93 -14.91
CA ASP A 466 3.13 1.17 -14.57
C ASP A 466 3.84 0.77 -15.86
N PHE A 467 4.97 1.40 -16.12
CA PHE A 467 5.84 1.11 -17.25
C PHE A 467 6.93 0.10 -16.82
N SER A 468 6.94 -1.06 -17.46
CA SER A 468 7.81 -2.22 -17.16
C SER A 468 9.00 -2.37 -18.11
N GLY A 469 9.24 -1.39 -18.98
CA GLY A 469 10.20 -1.50 -20.10
C GLY A 469 11.67 -1.61 -19.70
N PHE A 470 12.02 -1.52 -18.41
CA PHE A 470 13.41 -1.63 -17.92
C PHE A 470 13.66 -2.92 -17.12
N GLY A 471 12.92 -3.99 -17.39
CA GLY A 471 13.06 -5.28 -16.70
C GLY A 471 12.55 -5.21 -15.26
N ASP A 472 13.40 -5.52 -14.27
CA ASP A 472 13.00 -5.48 -12.84
C ASP A 472 12.77 -4.05 -12.32
N THR A 473 13.19 -3.03 -13.06
CA THR A 473 12.97 -1.63 -12.73
C THR A 473 11.74 -1.11 -13.47
N HIS A 474 10.74 -0.70 -12.72
CA HIS A 474 9.51 -0.10 -13.20
C HIS A 474 9.49 1.40 -12.98
N VAL A 475 8.67 2.09 -13.75
CA VAL A 475 8.34 3.50 -13.55
C VAL A 475 6.82 3.59 -13.41
N LEU A 476 6.35 3.94 -12.20
CA LEU A 476 4.93 4.11 -11.93
C LEU A 476 4.59 5.58 -11.81
N PHE A 477 3.70 6.04 -12.66
CA PHE A 477 3.07 7.36 -12.54
C PHE A 477 1.68 7.21 -11.93
N THR A 478 1.40 7.98 -10.87
CA THR A 478 0.10 8.00 -10.20
C THR A 478 -0.42 9.42 -10.12
N ALA A 479 -1.68 9.61 -10.51
CA ALA A 479 -2.42 10.85 -10.35
C ALA A 479 -3.75 10.55 -9.64
N ASP A 480 -4.11 11.38 -8.65
CA ASP A 480 -5.34 11.28 -7.90
C ASP A 480 -5.94 12.67 -7.73
N TYR A 481 -7.24 12.80 -7.95
CA TYR A 481 -8.00 14.03 -7.79
C TYR A 481 -9.27 13.75 -7.01
N ALA A 482 -9.57 14.60 -6.04
CA ALA A 482 -10.81 14.55 -5.30
C ALA A 482 -11.48 15.92 -5.21
N LYS A 483 -12.80 15.92 -5.22
CA LYS A 483 -13.62 17.13 -5.06
C LYS A 483 -14.84 16.83 -4.23
N ASN A 484 -15.01 17.57 -3.15
CA ASN A 484 -16.24 17.53 -2.38
C ASN A 484 -17.31 18.41 -3.05
N LEU A 485 -18.39 17.79 -3.46
CA LEU A 485 -19.55 18.42 -4.10
C LEU A 485 -20.66 18.73 -3.08
N GLY A 486 -20.52 18.27 -1.83
CA GLY A 486 -21.54 18.41 -0.77
C GLY A 486 -21.41 19.70 0.05
N PHE A 487 -20.42 20.56 -0.22
CA PHE A 487 -20.22 21.78 0.56
C PHE A 487 -21.35 22.80 0.31
N ASP A 488 -22.12 23.13 1.33
CA ASP A 488 -23.23 24.11 1.27
C ASP A 488 -22.97 25.32 2.18
N GLN A 489 -22.37 26.36 1.61
CA GLN A 489 -22.07 27.62 2.29
C GLN A 489 -23.34 28.30 2.81
N ALA A 490 -24.44 28.26 2.04
CA ALA A 490 -25.68 28.93 2.41
C ALA A 490 -26.31 28.26 3.65
N ARG A 491 -26.29 26.95 3.74
CA ARG A 491 -26.72 26.18 4.92
C ARG A 491 -25.88 26.57 6.14
N ILE A 492 -24.56 26.55 6.01
CA ILE A 492 -23.64 26.86 7.10
C ILE A 492 -23.89 28.29 7.62
N LEU A 493 -23.99 29.27 6.72
CA LEU A 493 -24.29 30.65 7.09
C LEU A 493 -25.64 30.80 7.76
N LYS A 494 -26.67 30.13 7.25
CA LYS A 494 -28.03 30.17 7.81
C LYS A 494 -28.09 29.57 9.20
N GLU A 495 -27.51 28.38 9.39
CA GLU A 495 -27.62 27.58 10.60
C GLU A 495 -26.65 28.05 11.70
N PHE A 496 -25.39 28.26 11.37
CA PHE A 496 -24.32 28.54 12.33
C PHE A 496 -23.86 30.00 12.35
N LYS A 497 -24.38 30.84 11.44
CA LYS A 497 -23.97 32.25 11.30
C LYS A 497 -22.48 32.43 10.97
N GLN A 498 -21.86 31.40 10.38
CA GLN A 498 -20.47 31.42 9.95
C GLN A 498 -20.40 31.44 8.42
N ASN A 499 -19.65 32.40 7.89
CA ASN A 499 -19.40 32.50 6.46
C ASN A 499 -18.10 31.77 6.10
N ILE A 500 -18.23 30.47 5.84
CA ILE A 500 -17.08 29.61 5.47
C ILE A 500 -17.02 29.49 3.94
N THR A 501 -15.92 29.90 3.36
CA THR A 501 -15.71 29.79 1.91
C THR A 501 -15.42 28.34 1.50
N PRO A 502 -15.95 27.87 0.35
CA PRO A 502 -15.68 26.52 -0.11
C PRO A 502 -14.20 26.33 -0.47
N LYS A 503 -13.59 25.30 0.09
CA LYS A 503 -12.24 24.81 -0.19
C LYS A 503 -12.31 23.30 -0.31
N THR A 504 -12.59 22.80 -1.51
CA THR A 504 -13.15 21.47 -1.72
C THR A 504 -12.38 20.61 -2.73
N ASN A 505 -11.19 21.06 -3.17
CA ASN A 505 -10.38 20.33 -4.14
C ASN A 505 -9.15 19.70 -3.49
N ALA A 506 -8.80 18.53 -3.96
CA ALA A 506 -7.54 17.86 -3.58
C ALA A 506 -6.94 17.17 -4.79
N TYR A 507 -5.62 17.12 -4.86
CA TYR A 507 -4.92 16.30 -5.85
C TYR A 507 -3.55 15.85 -5.35
N GLN A 508 -3.11 14.74 -5.89
CA GLN A 508 -1.78 14.19 -5.67
C GLN A 508 -1.23 13.68 -6.99
N VAL A 509 0.03 13.99 -7.24
CA VAL A 509 0.80 13.41 -8.36
C VAL A 509 2.03 12.75 -7.77
N ARG A 510 2.32 11.53 -8.20
CA ARG A 510 3.43 10.73 -7.69
C ARG A 510 4.14 9.99 -8.82
N LEU A 511 5.46 9.96 -8.76
CA LEU A 511 6.33 9.22 -9.65
C LEU A 511 7.20 8.29 -8.80
N ASP A 512 7.12 7.01 -9.08
CA ASP A 512 7.95 5.96 -8.45
C ASP A 512 8.88 5.35 -9.50
N VAL A 513 10.11 5.01 -9.10
CA VAL A 513 11.09 4.32 -9.93
C VAL A 513 11.78 3.24 -9.10
N GLY A 514 11.96 2.06 -9.67
CA GLY A 514 12.68 0.94 -9.05
C GLY A 514 11.90 -0.36 -9.09
N ASN A 515 12.20 -1.26 -8.15
CA ASN A 515 11.48 -2.52 -8.01
C ASN A 515 10.08 -2.25 -7.43
N PRO A 516 9.02 -2.72 -8.08
CA PRO A 516 7.64 -2.50 -7.60
C PRO A 516 7.39 -3.08 -6.21
N GLU A 517 8.15 -4.11 -5.84
CA GLU A 517 8.10 -4.79 -4.56
C GLU A 517 9.49 -5.13 -4.07
N ILE A 518 9.78 -4.79 -2.82
CA ILE A 518 11.06 -5.07 -2.18
C ILE A 518 10.98 -6.44 -1.51
N LYS A 519 11.64 -7.44 -2.11
CA LYS A 519 11.63 -8.84 -1.66
C LYS A 519 13.03 -9.39 -1.35
N ARG A 520 14.07 -8.86 -1.98
CA ARG A 520 15.42 -9.40 -1.96
C ARG A 520 16.42 -8.36 -1.46
N PHE A 521 17.59 -8.83 -1.12
CA PHE A 521 18.76 -7.96 -0.94
C PHE A 521 19.03 -7.18 -2.23
N ASN A 522 19.34 -5.90 -2.11
CA ASN A 522 19.56 -4.93 -3.19
C ASN A 522 18.32 -4.52 -4.01
N ASP A 523 17.13 -5.03 -3.77
CA ASP A 523 15.92 -4.42 -4.34
C ASP A 523 15.82 -2.99 -3.83
N TRP A 524 15.46 -2.06 -4.70
CA TRP A 524 15.33 -0.66 -4.35
C TRP A 524 14.18 0.02 -5.07
N SER A 525 13.64 1.03 -4.46
CA SER A 525 12.73 1.96 -5.13
C SER A 525 12.81 3.35 -4.51
N THR A 526 12.49 4.36 -5.29
CA THR A 526 12.40 5.75 -4.83
C THR A 526 11.17 6.40 -5.42
N PHE A 527 10.63 7.42 -4.73
CA PHE A 527 9.52 8.18 -5.24
C PHE A 527 9.56 9.64 -4.83
N ILE A 528 8.89 10.45 -5.64
CA ILE A 528 8.55 11.83 -5.35
C ILE A 528 7.05 12.03 -5.55
N ALA A 529 6.41 12.74 -4.64
CA ALA A 529 5.02 13.12 -4.78
C ALA A 529 4.80 14.58 -4.36
N TYR A 530 3.82 15.21 -4.96
CA TYR A 530 3.28 16.49 -4.54
C TYR A 530 1.81 16.31 -4.20
N ARG A 531 1.40 16.78 -3.03
CA ARG A 531 0.02 16.74 -2.53
C ARG A 531 -0.48 18.15 -2.27
N TYR A 532 -1.70 18.41 -2.71
CA TYR A 532 -2.47 19.61 -2.41
C TYR A 532 -3.85 19.16 -1.91
N LEU A 533 -4.22 19.55 -0.71
CA LEU A 533 -5.40 19.03 -0.03
C LEU A 533 -6.10 20.18 0.68
N GLU A 534 -7.12 20.76 0.04
CA GLU A 534 -7.94 21.83 0.61
C GLU A 534 -8.73 21.34 1.82
N ARG A 535 -9.15 22.29 2.64
CA ARG A 535 -9.75 22.08 3.96
C ARG A 535 -10.92 21.09 3.96
N ASP A 536 -11.89 21.27 3.08
CA ASP A 536 -13.11 20.44 3.04
C ASP A 536 -13.18 19.56 1.78
N ALA A 537 -12.03 19.21 1.21
CA ALA A 537 -11.97 18.38 0.01
C ALA A 537 -12.31 16.91 0.27
N VAL A 538 -11.86 16.37 1.39
CA VAL A 538 -12.08 14.99 1.83
C VAL A 538 -12.38 14.95 3.33
N PHE A 539 -12.90 13.81 3.78
CA PHE A 539 -13.19 13.56 5.20
C PHE A 539 -11.88 13.34 5.97
N ASP A 540 -11.52 14.28 6.83
CA ASP A 540 -10.22 14.31 7.52
C ASP A 540 -9.95 13.07 8.37
N ALA A 541 -10.99 12.49 8.96
CA ALA A 541 -10.87 11.31 9.80
C ALA A 541 -10.24 10.09 9.10
N TYR A 542 -10.26 10.06 7.76
CA TYR A 542 -9.80 8.90 6.99
C TYR A 542 -8.51 9.14 6.19
N THR A 543 -7.96 10.36 6.23
CA THR A 543 -6.72 10.70 5.51
C THR A 543 -5.48 10.08 6.16
N ASP A 544 -4.36 10.10 5.43
CA ASP A 544 -3.05 9.68 5.95
C ASP A 544 -2.67 10.45 7.23
N SER A 545 -2.15 9.74 8.22
CA SER A 545 -1.83 10.28 9.55
C SER A 545 -0.41 10.87 9.67
N ILE A 546 0.40 10.86 8.61
CA ILE A 546 1.80 11.31 8.65
C ILE A 546 1.97 12.67 7.96
N PHE A 547 1.47 12.79 6.71
CA PHE A 547 1.55 14.03 5.97
C PHE A 547 0.86 15.15 6.76
N HIS A 548 1.59 16.21 7.07
CA HIS A 548 1.14 17.33 7.92
C HIS A 548 0.59 16.86 9.29
N GLN A 549 1.04 15.71 9.78
CA GLN A 549 0.50 15.01 10.96
C GLN A 549 -0.99 14.66 10.87
N GLY A 550 -1.46 14.38 9.66
CA GLY A 550 -2.82 13.98 9.38
C GLY A 550 -3.77 15.12 9.06
N GLY A 551 -4.94 14.76 8.54
CA GLY A 551 -6.01 15.69 8.25
C GLY A 551 -5.92 16.34 6.87
N THR A 552 -6.50 17.54 6.76
CA THR A 552 -6.65 18.32 5.53
C THR A 552 -6.05 19.71 5.68
N ASN A 553 -6.33 20.65 4.76
CA ASN A 553 -5.77 22.01 4.71
C ASN A 553 -4.25 22.03 4.61
N ALA A 554 -3.66 21.18 3.79
CA ALA A 554 -2.21 21.07 3.67
C ALA A 554 -1.75 20.85 2.21
N LYS A 555 -0.57 21.34 1.90
CA LYS A 555 0.12 21.07 0.63
C LYS A 555 1.60 20.82 0.89
N GLY A 556 2.25 20.11 -0.02
CA GLY A 556 3.68 19.90 0.11
C GLY A 556 4.22 18.71 -0.66
N TRP A 557 5.48 18.39 -0.40
CA TRP A 557 6.24 17.35 -1.07
C TRP A 557 6.46 16.14 -0.18
N ILE A 558 6.51 14.98 -0.82
CA ILE A 558 6.84 13.71 -0.19
C ILE A 558 7.94 13.05 -1.00
N LEU A 559 9.05 12.74 -0.37
CA LEU A 559 10.14 11.97 -0.95
C LEU A 559 10.28 10.66 -0.19
N GLY A 560 10.61 9.59 -0.88
CA GLY A 560 10.84 8.33 -0.21
C GLY A 560 11.77 7.40 -0.97
N ALA A 561 12.45 6.52 -0.22
CA ALA A 561 13.30 5.48 -0.75
C ALA A 561 13.14 4.20 0.05
N ASN A 562 13.14 3.06 -0.64
CA ASN A 562 13.16 1.73 -0.06
C ASN A 562 14.43 1.00 -0.48
N TYR A 563 15.00 0.19 0.43
CA TYR A 563 16.17 -0.63 0.13
C TYR A 563 16.08 -1.97 0.86
N GLY A 564 16.13 -3.06 0.10
CA GLY A 564 16.12 -4.42 0.59
C GLY A 564 17.45 -4.81 1.24
N ILE A 565 17.44 -5.13 2.52
CA ILE A 565 18.63 -5.52 3.29
C ILE A 565 18.73 -7.03 3.50
N ALA A 566 17.61 -7.75 3.35
CA ALA A 566 17.53 -9.21 3.38
C ALA A 566 16.23 -9.68 2.69
N LYS A 567 16.01 -10.99 2.61
CA LYS A 567 14.75 -11.54 2.12
C LYS A 567 13.58 -11.01 2.96
N ASN A 568 12.58 -10.40 2.31
CA ASN A 568 11.38 -9.81 2.91
C ASN A 568 11.68 -8.78 4.02
N THR A 569 12.88 -8.16 4.02
CA THR A 569 13.31 -7.20 5.03
C THR A 569 13.91 -5.98 4.34
N TRP A 570 13.39 -4.79 4.64
CA TRP A 570 13.84 -3.56 3.99
C TRP A 570 13.79 -2.34 4.89
N LEU A 571 14.62 -1.37 4.57
CA LEU A 571 14.57 -0.02 5.11
C LEU A 571 13.68 0.85 4.23
N ASN A 572 12.90 1.74 4.85
CA ASN A 572 12.14 2.76 4.16
C ASN A 572 12.43 4.13 4.80
N LEU A 573 13.01 5.04 4.04
CA LEU A 573 13.24 6.43 4.44
C LEU A 573 12.23 7.32 3.72
N ARG A 574 11.53 8.20 4.47
CA ARG A 574 10.62 9.19 3.89
C ARG A 574 10.83 10.55 4.52
N TRP A 575 10.69 11.57 3.70
CA TRP A 575 10.62 12.96 4.12
C TRP A 575 9.35 13.59 3.58
N PHE A 576 8.61 14.22 4.46
CA PHE A 576 7.40 14.98 4.19
C PHE A 576 7.69 16.42 4.52
N SER A 577 7.50 17.32 3.57
CA SER A 577 7.60 18.77 3.80
C SER A 577 6.24 19.37 3.47
N SER A 578 5.58 19.90 4.47
CA SER A 578 4.19 20.34 4.35
C SER A 578 3.93 21.68 5.02
N GLU A 579 2.98 22.42 4.45
CA GLU A 579 2.50 23.69 5.01
C GLU A 579 0.99 23.80 4.87
N SER A 580 0.35 24.56 5.76
CA SER A 580 -1.08 24.89 5.63
C SER A 580 -1.36 25.66 4.36
N ILE A 581 -2.47 25.34 3.68
CA ILE A 581 -2.97 26.10 2.53
C ILE A 581 -3.60 27.41 3.00
N GLU A 582 -4.45 27.31 4.02
CA GLU A 582 -5.07 28.46 4.68
C GLU A 582 -4.54 28.59 6.10
N GLU A 583 -4.05 29.76 6.42
CA GLU A 583 -3.54 30.10 7.76
C GLU A 583 -4.69 30.41 8.70
N LEU A 584 -4.74 29.79 9.87
CA LEU A 584 -5.73 30.11 10.88
C LEU A 584 -5.30 31.40 11.61
N ASN A 585 -6.16 32.43 11.57
CA ASN A 585 -5.86 33.75 12.17
C ASN A 585 -4.52 34.34 11.71
N ASN A 586 -4.16 34.15 10.42
CA ASN A 586 -2.86 34.55 9.84
C ASN A 586 -1.65 33.91 10.57
N GLN A 587 -1.83 32.72 11.13
CA GLN A 587 -0.76 31.93 11.74
C GLN A 587 -0.44 30.72 10.82
N PRO A 588 0.76 30.65 10.26
CA PRO A 588 1.16 29.51 9.42
C PRO A 588 1.37 28.26 10.27
N LEU A 589 1.23 27.10 9.65
CA LEU A 589 1.70 25.84 10.22
C LEU A 589 2.51 25.10 9.16
N SER A 590 3.81 25.01 9.35
CA SER A 590 4.74 24.29 8.48
C SER A 590 5.42 23.19 9.27
N ILE A 591 5.41 21.97 8.75
CA ILE A 591 5.91 20.78 9.43
C ILE A 591 6.71 19.95 8.43
N ASP A 592 7.96 19.66 8.76
CA ASP A 592 8.77 18.67 8.08
C ASP A 592 8.80 17.40 8.95
N THR A 593 8.47 16.25 8.37
CA THR A 593 8.52 14.97 9.07
C THR A 593 9.48 14.02 8.34
N VAL A 594 10.43 13.44 9.09
CA VAL A 594 11.31 12.39 8.60
C VAL A 594 10.96 11.07 9.28
N THR A 595 10.82 10.00 8.50
CA THR A 595 10.61 8.66 9.03
C THR A 595 11.65 7.69 8.48
N LEU A 596 12.24 6.89 9.38
CA LEU A 596 13.07 5.74 9.02
C LEU A 596 12.41 4.49 9.58
N ASP A 597 12.01 3.59 8.70
CA ASP A 597 11.33 2.34 9.04
C ASP A 597 12.22 1.14 8.72
N LEU A 598 12.33 0.21 9.66
CA LEU A 598 12.73 -1.17 9.39
C LEU A 598 11.47 -2.01 9.28
N ASN A 599 11.28 -2.62 8.12
CA ASN A 599 10.12 -3.45 7.82
C ASN A 599 10.53 -4.90 7.62
N VAL A 600 9.74 -5.82 8.16
CA VAL A 600 9.88 -7.27 7.99
C VAL A 600 8.52 -7.82 7.58
N ARG A 601 8.48 -8.71 6.57
CA ARG A 601 7.27 -9.42 6.13
C ARG A 601 7.46 -10.93 6.35
N LEU A 602 6.45 -11.56 6.97
CA LEU A 602 6.40 -13.01 7.21
C LEU A 602 5.78 -13.74 6.02
#